data_2d4606717e2261aac611bec9371f20bb
#
_entry.id   2d4606717e2261aac611bec9371f20bb
#
_cell.length_a   1.000
_cell.length_b   1.000
_cell.length_c   1.000
_cell.angle_alpha   90.00
_cell.angle_beta   90.00
_cell.angle_gamma   90.00
#
_symmetry.space_group_name_H-M   'P 1'
#
loop_
_entity.id
_entity.type
_entity.pdbx_description
1 polymer ?
#
loop_
_entity_poly.entity_id
_entity_poly.type
_entity_poly.pdbx_seq_one_letter_code
_entity_poly.pdbx_strand_id
1 'polypeptide(L)'
;MDISHLICVAATALSIFPNSDTVCKHINVVVEEAEENDIDPTLLVSLIAVESNWKPHVVSHANACGLTQVLPKYTKKYGGKDRNLTCDELKDPNTSIRVGAKILNYWLHSYAKGNKTTALCGYNAGFRCKGENRNATGIRYAKKVLKYQRILKREMRKRKHEDDKHAKSCNRLFFRVGAFCL
;
A
#
# COMPACT_ATOMS: atom_id res chain seq x y z
N MET A 1 -18.77 -1.59 6.74
CA MET A 1 -17.50 -2.29 6.40
C MET A 1 -16.34 -1.39 6.78
N ASP A 2 -15.36 -1.85 7.56
CA ASP A 2 -14.14 -1.09 7.88
C ASP A 2 -13.19 -1.02 6.66
N ILE A 3 -12.19 -0.14 6.75
CA ILE A 3 -11.28 0.13 5.62
C ILE A 3 -10.42 -1.09 5.27
N SER A 4 -9.97 -1.85 6.28
CA SER A 4 -9.14 -3.04 6.07
C SER A 4 -9.90 -4.11 5.28
N HIS A 5 -11.11 -4.42 5.72
CA HIS A 5 -11.97 -5.38 5.03
C HIS A 5 -12.29 -4.94 3.61
N LEU A 6 -12.62 -3.66 3.41
CA LEU A 6 -12.93 -3.13 2.09
C LEU A 6 -11.73 -3.21 1.13
N ILE A 7 -10.52 -2.93 1.60
CA ILE A 7 -9.29 -3.07 0.80
C ILE A 7 -9.05 -4.55 0.47
N CYS A 8 -9.19 -5.47 1.44
CA CYS A 8 -9.00 -6.89 1.21
C CYS A 8 -9.96 -7.41 0.11
N VAL A 9 -11.27 -7.18 0.26
CA VAL A 9 -12.27 -7.60 -0.73
C VAL A 9 -12.02 -6.97 -2.10
N ALA A 10 -11.64 -5.71 -2.17
CA ALA A 10 -11.31 -5.06 -3.43
C ALA A 10 -10.05 -5.66 -4.08
N ALA A 11 -9.04 -6.00 -3.29
CA ALA A 11 -7.80 -6.61 -3.79
C ALA A 11 -8.03 -8.01 -4.36
N THR A 12 -8.88 -8.83 -3.72
CA THR A 12 -9.21 -10.19 -4.21
C THR A 12 -9.91 -10.18 -5.57
N ALA A 13 -10.65 -9.11 -5.87
CA ALA A 13 -11.35 -8.96 -7.15
C ALA A 13 -10.47 -8.44 -8.29
N LEU A 14 -9.23 -8.06 -8.01
CA LEU A 14 -8.37 -7.37 -8.98
C LEU A 14 -7.15 -8.22 -9.34
N SER A 15 -7.00 -8.57 -10.62
CA SER A 15 -5.86 -9.34 -11.14
C SER A 15 -4.49 -8.67 -10.94
N ILE A 16 -4.47 -7.35 -10.67
CA ILE A 16 -3.24 -6.63 -10.33
C ILE A 16 -2.72 -6.94 -8.92
N PHE A 17 -3.49 -7.67 -8.10
CA PHE A 17 -3.11 -8.18 -6.78
C PHE A 17 -3.15 -9.72 -6.75
N PRO A 18 -2.29 -10.42 -7.51
CA PRO A 18 -2.36 -11.88 -7.63
C PRO A 18 -2.05 -12.61 -6.31
N ASN A 19 -1.44 -11.95 -5.34
CA ASN A 19 -1.20 -12.47 -3.98
C ASN A 19 -2.13 -11.78 -2.96
N SER A 20 -3.41 -11.65 -3.28
CA SER A 20 -4.42 -11.00 -2.44
C SER A 20 -4.56 -11.61 -1.04
N ASP A 21 -4.30 -12.90 -0.87
CA ASP A 21 -4.28 -13.55 0.45
C ASP A 21 -3.23 -12.92 1.37
N THR A 22 -2.06 -12.58 0.83
CA THR A 22 -1.03 -11.85 1.59
C THR A 22 -1.48 -10.42 1.90
N VAL A 23 -2.19 -9.75 0.98
CA VAL A 23 -2.82 -8.44 1.24
C VAL A 23 -3.75 -8.56 2.45
N CYS A 24 -4.71 -9.47 2.39
CA CYS A 24 -5.72 -9.67 3.43
C CYS A 24 -5.10 -10.03 4.78
N LYS A 25 -4.07 -10.88 4.79
CA LYS A 25 -3.36 -11.29 6.00
C LYS A 25 -2.68 -10.11 6.73
N HIS A 26 -2.18 -9.13 6.00
CA HIS A 26 -1.38 -8.04 6.57
C HIS A 26 -2.05 -6.66 6.48
N ILE A 27 -3.29 -6.57 6.02
CA ILE A 27 -3.95 -5.29 5.76
C ILE A 27 -4.13 -4.42 7.00
N ASN A 28 -4.37 -5.02 8.17
CA ASN A 28 -4.51 -4.27 9.42
C ASN A 28 -3.21 -3.53 9.76
N VAL A 29 -2.07 -4.21 9.61
CA VAL A 29 -0.74 -3.58 9.83
C VAL A 29 -0.49 -2.47 8.81
N VAL A 30 -0.94 -2.66 7.55
CA VAL A 30 -0.81 -1.60 6.52
C VAL A 30 -1.65 -0.39 6.86
N VAL A 31 -2.87 -0.57 7.33
CA VAL A 31 -3.76 0.54 7.71
C VAL A 31 -3.18 1.29 8.91
N GLU A 32 -2.79 0.56 9.97
CA GLU A 32 -2.15 1.13 11.16
C GLU A 32 -0.91 1.96 10.82
N GLU A 33 0.05 1.36 10.12
CA GLU A 33 1.30 2.04 9.76
C GLU A 33 1.08 3.21 8.75
N ALA A 34 0.06 3.12 7.91
CA ALA A 34 -0.30 4.21 7.01
C ALA A 34 -0.89 5.39 7.79
N GLU A 35 -1.78 5.14 8.75
CA GLU A 35 -2.37 6.17 9.62
C GLU A 35 -1.31 6.83 10.50
N GLU A 36 -0.44 6.06 11.16
CA GLU A 36 0.66 6.60 11.98
C GLU A 36 1.64 7.47 11.18
N ASN A 37 1.76 7.25 9.88
CA ASN A 37 2.67 7.97 9.00
C ASN A 37 1.98 8.99 8.08
N ASP A 38 0.70 9.31 8.29
CA ASP A 38 -0.10 10.23 7.46
C ASP A 38 -0.04 9.86 5.96
N ILE A 39 -0.24 8.58 5.67
CA ILE A 39 -0.26 8.01 4.33
C ILE A 39 -1.66 7.43 4.06
N ASP A 40 -2.18 7.65 2.85
CA ASP A 40 -3.37 6.93 2.39
C ASP A 40 -3.09 5.41 2.34
N PRO A 41 -3.82 4.56 3.08
CA PRO A 41 -3.56 3.12 3.10
C PRO A 41 -3.55 2.48 1.72
N THR A 42 -4.42 2.95 0.80
CA THR A 42 -4.45 2.45 -0.59
C THR A 42 -3.19 2.79 -1.37
N LEU A 43 -2.48 3.87 -1.00
CA LEU A 43 -1.20 4.20 -1.61
C LEU A 43 -0.11 3.21 -1.17
N LEU A 44 -0.04 2.89 0.13
CA LEU A 44 0.91 1.92 0.66
C LEU A 44 0.65 0.51 0.11
N VAL A 45 -0.62 0.07 0.06
CA VAL A 45 -1.03 -1.19 -0.58
C VAL A 45 -0.54 -1.27 -2.03
N SER A 46 -0.72 -0.18 -2.79
CA SER A 46 -0.35 -0.13 -4.20
C SER A 46 1.15 -0.06 -4.43
N LEU A 47 1.88 0.58 -3.52
CA LEU A 47 3.34 0.59 -3.51
C LEU A 47 3.86 -0.83 -3.32
N ILE A 48 3.40 -1.55 -2.31
CA ILE A 48 3.82 -2.94 -2.03
C ILE A 48 3.53 -3.85 -3.22
N ALA A 49 2.38 -3.67 -3.88
CA ALA A 49 2.05 -4.44 -5.08
C ALA A 49 3.04 -4.21 -6.23
N VAL A 50 3.53 -2.99 -6.40
CA VAL A 50 4.51 -2.68 -7.46
C VAL A 50 5.92 -3.12 -7.09
N GLU A 51 6.29 -3.07 -5.81
CA GLU A 51 7.62 -3.41 -5.30
C GLU A 51 7.87 -4.92 -5.29
N SER A 52 7.01 -5.68 -4.67
CA SER A 52 7.22 -7.11 -4.43
C SER A 52 6.11 -8.00 -4.96
N ASN A 53 5.04 -7.39 -5.49
CA ASN A 53 3.81 -8.12 -5.79
C ASN A 53 3.28 -8.89 -4.56
N TRP A 54 3.43 -8.31 -3.38
CA TRP A 54 3.06 -8.89 -2.08
C TRP A 54 3.77 -10.21 -1.74
N LYS A 55 4.99 -10.41 -2.26
CA LYS A 55 5.86 -11.55 -1.92
C LYS A 55 6.89 -11.12 -0.88
N PRO A 56 6.84 -11.62 0.38
CA PRO A 56 7.67 -11.08 1.46
C PRO A 56 9.16 -11.44 1.34
N HIS A 57 9.49 -12.52 0.64
CA HIS A 57 10.87 -13.00 0.55
C HIS A 57 11.63 -12.53 -0.69
N VAL A 58 11.07 -11.59 -1.45
CA VAL A 58 11.75 -11.06 -2.66
C VAL A 58 12.96 -10.24 -2.29
N VAL A 59 14.05 -10.48 -3.00
CA VAL A 59 15.28 -9.69 -2.98
C VAL A 59 15.58 -9.27 -4.41
N SER A 60 15.76 -7.98 -4.64
CA SER A 60 16.10 -7.44 -5.96
C SER A 60 17.60 -7.57 -6.27
N HIS A 61 17.97 -7.39 -7.54
CA HIS A 61 19.40 -7.32 -7.94
C HIS A 61 20.18 -6.20 -7.24
N ALA A 62 19.49 -5.16 -6.75
CA ALA A 62 20.09 -4.08 -5.97
C ALA A 62 20.13 -4.38 -4.46
N ASN A 63 19.80 -5.61 -4.03
CA ASN A 63 19.68 -6.02 -2.63
C ASN A 63 18.59 -5.26 -1.85
N ALA A 64 17.55 -4.80 -2.52
CA ALA A 64 16.34 -4.33 -1.84
C ALA A 64 15.50 -5.55 -1.39
N CYS A 65 14.94 -5.51 -0.19
CA CYS A 65 14.40 -6.68 0.48
C CYS A 65 12.96 -6.49 0.95
N GLY A 66 12.19 -7.58 0.94
CA GLY A 66 10.87 -7.67 1.57
C GLY A 66 9.74 -7.02 0.77
N LEU A 67 8.58 -6.86 1.42
CA LEU A 67 7.36 -6.36 0.80
C LEU A 67 7.52 -4.98 0.18
N THR A 68 8.23 -4.08 0.84
CA THR A 68 8.41 -2.68 0.43
C THR A 68 9.72 -2.42 -0.28
N GLN A 69 10.52 -3.46 -0.53
CA GLN A 69 11.79 -3.40 -1.27
C GLN A 69 12.74 -2.30 -0.77
N VAL A 70 12.94 -2.25 0.54
CA VAL A 70 13.86 -1.30 1.17
C VAL A 70 15.28 -1.85 1.13
N LEU A 71 16.23 -0.97 0.84
CA LEU A 71 17.66 -1.28 0.93
C LEU A 71 18.12 -1.27 2.40
N PRO A 72 18.71 -2.36 2.93
CA PRO A 72 19.19 -2.44 4.31
C PRO A 72 19.98 -1.22 4.77
N LYS A 73 20.89 -0.73 3.95
CA LYS A 73 21.79 0.41 4.26
C LYS A 73 21.07 1.73 4.60
N TYR A 74 19.77 1.86 4.32
CA TYR A 74 19.00 3.07 4.60
C TYR A 74 18.05 2.90 5.79
N THR A 75 18.11 1.79 6.53
CA THR A 75 17.12 1.47 7.55
C THR A 75 17.47 1.95 8.96
N LYS A 76 18.71 2.36 9.26
CA LYS A 76 19.14 2.79 10.60
C LYS A 76 18.19 3.80 11.24
N LYS A 77 17.74 4.79 10.47
CA LYS A 77 16.84 5.85 10.95
C LYS A 77 15.39 5.37 11.17
N TYR A 78 14.97 4.31 10.48
CA TYR A 78 13.57 3.93 10.37
C TYR A 78 13.22 2.59 11.03
N GLY A 79 14.23 1.76 11.29
CA GLY A 79 14.08 0.40 11.81
C GLY A 79 13.91 0.29 13.32
N GLY A 80 13.99 1.40 14.05
CA GLY A 80 13.88 1.40 15.52
C GLY A 80 15.09 0.78 16.25
N LYS A 81 16.20 0.55 15.54
CA LYS A 81 17.46 0.01 16.08
C LYS A 81 18.60 0.97 15.80
N ASP A 82 19.63 0.97 16.64
CA ASP A 82 20.85 1.78 16.42
C ASP A 82 21.79 1.18 15.37
N ARG A 83 21.28 0.40 14.45
CA ARG A 83 21.96 -0.16 13.30
C ARG A 83 21.02 -0.31 12.10
N ASN A 84 21.58 -0.54 10.94
CA ASN A 84 20.77 -0.97 9.80
C ASN A 84 20.16 -2.35 10.06
N LEU A 85 18.95 -2.56 9.56
CA LEU A 85 18.31 -3.87 9.53
C LEU A 85 18.99 -4.76 8.49
N THR A 86 18.99 -6.06 8.73
CA THR A 86 19.41 -7.06 7.75
C THR A 86 18.33 -7.29 6.71
N CYS A 87 18.67 -7.93 5.59
CA CYS A 87 17.70 -8.35 4.61
C CYS A 87 16.69 -9.35 5.19
N ASP A 88 17.13 -10.26 6.07
CA ASP A 88 16.23 -11.24 6.69
C ASP A 88 15.22 -10.58 7.64
N GLU A 89 15.63 -9.55 8.38
CA GLU A 89 14.68 -8.74 9.16
C GLU A 89 13.67 -8.01 8.26
N LEU A 90 14.05 -7.56 7.07
CA LEU A 90 13.16 -6.91 6.11
C LEU A 90 12.26 -7.90 5.35
N LYS A 91 12.53 -9.21 5.37
CA LYS A 91 11.64 -10.24 4.85
C LYS A 91 10.47 -10.54 5.79
N ASP A 92 10.55 -10.15 7.08
CA ASP A 92 9.39 -10.13 7.95
C ASP A 92 8.38 -9.09 7.45
N PRO A 93 7.12 -9.50 7.16
CA PRO A 93 6.15 -8.61 6.54
C PRO A 93 5.86 -7.35 7.35
N ASN A 94 5.69 -7.48 8.66
CA ASN A 94 5.34 -6.36 9.53
C ASN A 94 6.49 -5.36 9.63
N THR A 95 7.73 -5.84 9.78
CA THR A 95 8.93 -5.02 9.76
C THR A 95 9.07 -4.28 8.43
N SER A 96 8.86 -4.99 7.30
CA SER A 96 8.95 -4.38 5.97
C SER A 96 7.91 -3.29 5.76
N ILE A 97 6.65 -3.52 6.15
CA ILE A 97 5.56 -2.55 6.03
C ILE A 97 5.88 -1.31 6.86
N ARG A 98 6.24 -1.48 8.14
CA ARG A 98 6.59 -0.39 9.06
C ARG A 98 7.71 0.50 8.53
N VAL A 99 8.81 -0.11 8.11
CA VAL A 99 9.97 0.64 7.61
C VAL A 99 9.65 1.32 6.29
N GLY A 100 8.96 0.63 5.39
CA GLY A 100 8.53 1.19 4.11
C GLY A 100 7.58 2.37 4.26
N ALA A 101 6.63 2.32 5.21
CA ALA A 101 5.73 3.43 5.52
C ALA A 101 6.50 4.66 6.01
N LYS A 102 7.42 4.50 6.95
CA LYS A 102 8.27 5.61 7.46
C LYS A 102 9.12 6.24 6.36
N ILE A 103 9.68 5.43 5.47
CA ILE A 103 10.45 5.93 4.32
C ILE A 103 9.54 6.66 3.33
N LEU A 104 8.35 6.13 3.05
CA LEU A 104 7.38 6.79 2.16
C LEU A 104 6.89 8.11 2.76
N ASN A 105 6.66 8.18 4.09
CA ASN A 105 6.33 9.41 4.80
C ASN A 105 7.42 10.49 4.57
N TYR A 106 8.71 10.13 4.74
CA TYR A 106 9.80 11.07 4.46
C TYR A 106 9.75 11.60 3.02
N TRP A 107 9.58 10.72 2.03
CA TRP A 107 9.49 11.15 0.63
C TRP A 107 8.27 12.01 0.35
N LEU A 108 7.13 11.69 0.97
CA LEU A 108 5.86 12.38 0.74
C LEU A 108 5.86 13.78 1.39
N HIS A 109 6.20 13.86 2.65
CA HIS A 109 6.06 15.10 3.42
C HIS A 109 7.34 15.94 3.42
N SER A 110 8.49 15.33 3.72
CA SER A 110 9.75 16.08 3.84
C SER A 110 10.31 16.47 2.47
N TYR A 111 10.38 15.53 1.53
CA TYR A 111 11.01 15.79 0.23
C TYR A 111 10.04 16.41 -0.79
N ALA A 112 8.88 15.80 -1.00
CA ALA A 112 7.97 16.14 -2.10
C ALA A 112 6.86 17.13 -1.71
N LYS A 113 6.75 17.52 -0.42
CA LYS A 113 5.73 18.46 0.07
C LYS A 113 4.31 18.09 -0.37
N GLY A 114 3.95 16.83 -0.25
CA GLY A 114 2.64 16.28 -0.61
C GLY A 114 2.48 15.84 -2.08
N ASN A 115 3.44 16.12 -2.96
CA ASN A 115 3.36 15.69 -4.36
C ASN A 115 3.67 14.18 -4.48
N LYS A 116 2.62 13.38 -4.63
CA LYS A 116 2.70 11.92 -4.70
C LYS A 116 3.61 11.40 -5.83
N THR A 117 3.59 12.04 -7.00
CA THR A 117 4.43 11.61 -8.12
C THR A 117 5.90 11.81 -7.82
N THR A 118 6.25 12.97 -7.26
CA THR A 118 7.63 13.27 -6.85
C THR A 118 8.08 12.38 -5.68
N ALA A 119 7.20 12.11 -4.72
CA ALA A 119 7.47 11.23 -3.58
C ALA A 119 7.77 9.80 -4.02
N LEU A 120 6.90 9.23 -4.83
CA LEU A 120 7.06 7.87 -5.35
C LEU A 120 8.29 7.75 -6.28
N CYS A 121 8.53 8.77 -7.10
CA CYS A 121 9.77 8.82 -7.86
C CYS A 121 10.99 8.81 -6.92
N GLY A 122 10.96 9.61 -5.84
CA GLY A 122 12.02 9.65 -4.83
C GLY A 122 12.23 8.31 -4.13
N TYR A 123 11.14 7.64 -3.77
CA TYR A 123 11.18 6.31 -3.17
C TYR A 123 11.97 5.31 -4.03
N ASN A 124 11.72 5.32 -5.35
CA ASN A 124 12.36 4.41 -6.31
C ASN A 124 13.75 4.86 -6.78
N ALA A 125 13.95 6.17 -7.02
CA ALA A 125 15.13 6.69 -7.71
C ALA A 125 15.97 7.69 -6.89
N GLY A 126 15.61 7.93 -5.63
CA GLY A 126 16.29 8.88 -4.77
C GLY A 126 16.03 10.34 -5.16
N PHE A 127 17.01 11.20 -4.85
CA PHE A 127 16.84 12.67 -4.95
C PHE A 127 16.74 13.24 -6.38
N ARG A 128 16.81 12.42 -7.41
CA ARG A 128 16.76 12.81 -8.83
C ARG A 128 15.34 12.94 -9.38
N CYS A 129 14.39 13.46 -8.57
CA CYS A 129 12.95 13.48 -8.91
C CYS A 129 12.34 14.88 -8.95
N LYS A 130 13.18 15.91 -8.85
CA LYS A 130 12.79 17.33 -8.97
C LYS A 130 13.44 17.99 -10.19
N GLY A 131 12.91 19.15 -10.57
CA GLY A 131 13.41 19.93 -11.70
C GLY A 131 13.00 19.36 -13.06
N GLU A 132 13.62 19.86 -14.12
CA GLU A 132 13.28 19.50 -15.50
C GLU A 132 13.81 18.13 -15.91
N ASN A 133 15.02 17.75 -15.46
CA ASN A 133 15.68 16.47 -15.77
C ASN A 133 15.33 15.36 -14.78
N ARG A 134 14.04 15.20 -14.47
CA ARG A 134 13.58 14.17 -13.53
C ARG A 134 13.86 12.76 -14.03
N ASN A 135 14.21 11.87 -13.10
CA ASN A 135 14.47 10.47 -13.43
C ASN A 135 13.26 9.80 -14.10
N ALA A 136 13.38 9.49 -15.39
CA ALA A 136 12.29 8.95 -16.20
C ALA A 136 11.79 7.59 -15.68
N THR A 137 12.69 6.74 -15.15
CA THR A 137 12.32 5.44 -14.57
C THR A 137 11.52 5.62 -13.28
N GLY A 138 11.97 6.50 -12.39
CA GLY A 138 11.21 6.84 -11.18
C GLY A 138 9.84 7.45 -11.46
N ILE A 139 9.72 8.26 -12.51
CA ILE A 139 8.41 8.80 -12.94
C ILE A 139 7.51 7.68 -13.50
N ARG A 140 8.04 6.74 -14.28
CA ARG A 140 7.25 5.57 -14.74
C ARG A 140 6.78 4.70 -13.58
N TYR A 141 7.66 4.47 -12.62
CA TYR A 141 7.32 3.77 -11.38
C TYR A 141 6.18 4.47 -10.63
N ALA A 142 6.30 5.78 -10.39
CA ALA A 142 5.27 6.57 -9.71
C ALA A 142 3.91 6.48 -10.43
N LYS A 143 3.90 6.59 -11.75
CA LYS A 143 2.68 6.44 -12.57
C LYS A 143 2.05 5.05 -12.40
N LYS A 144 2.86 3.99 -12.29
CA LYS A 144 2.38 2.61 -12.08
C LYS A 144 1.71 2.46 -10.71
N VAL A 145 2.36 2.94 -9.64
CA VAL A 145 1.78 2.89 -8.28
C VAL A 145 0.46 3.67 -8.21
N LEU A 146 0.43 4.89 -8.74
CA LEU A 146 -0.78 5.72 -8.76
C LEU A 146 -1.89 5.14 -9.65
N LYS A 147 -1.55 4.41 -10.72
CA LYS A 147 -2.53 3.65 -11.50
C LYS A 147 -3.16 2.54 -10.66
N TYR A 148 -2.37 1.76 -9.92
CA TYR A 148 -2.85 0.70 -9.03
C TYR A 148 -3.75 1.27 -7.94
N GLN A 149 -3.35 2.37 -7.30
CA GLN A 149 -4.16 3.06 -6.30
C GLN A 149 -5.52 3.50 -6.85
N ARG A 150 -5.55 4.08 -8.05
CA ARG A 150 -6.82 4.49 -8.68
C ARG A 150 -7.74 3.31 -8.99
N ILE A 151 -7.19 2.19 -9.46
CA ILE A 151 -7.94 0.97 -9.74
C ILE A 151 -8.51 0.40 -8.43
N LEU A 152 -7.70 0.28 -7.39
CA LEU A 152 -8.11 -0.20 -6.07
C LEU A 152 -9.23 0.68 -5.49
N LYS A 153 -9.06 1.99 -5.46
CA LYS A 153 -10.08 2.93 -4.97
C LYS A 153 -11.39 2.87 -5.75
N ARG A 154 -11.31 2.63 -7.06
CA ARG A 154 -12.52 2.45 -7.89
C ARG A 154 -13.27 1.18 -7.49
N GLU A 155 -12.56 0.07 -7.31
CA GLU A 155 -13.16 -1.20 -6.88
C GLU A 155 -13.75 -1.10 -5.47
N MET A 156 -13.04 -0.47 -4.53
CA MET A 156 -13.56 -0.21 -3.19
C MET A 156 -14.88 0.57 -3.21
N ARG A 157 -14.97 1.64 -4.03
CA ARG A 157 -16.23 2.40 -4.14
C ARG A 157 -17.37 1.56 -4.71
N LYS A 158 -17.08 0.69 -5.68
CA LYS A 158 -18.05 -0.23 -6.25
C LYS A 158 -18.57 -1.20 -5.19
N ARG A 159 -17.68 -1.85 -4.43
CA ARG A 159 -18.04 -2.78 -3.35
C ARG A 159 -18.87 -2.11 -2.27
N LYS A 160 -18.44 -0.95 -1.81
CA LYS A 160 -19.21 -0.17 -0.83
C LYS A 160 -20.63 0.13 -1.31
N HIS A 161 -20.79 0.50 -2.58
CA HIS A 161 -22.12 0.78 -3.14
C HIS A 161 -23.00 -0.47 -3.25
N GLU A 162 -22.42 -1.63 -3.58
CA GLU A 162 -23.12 -2.91 -3.61
C GLU A 162 -23.61 -3.30 -2.21
N ASP A 163 -22.77 -3.16 -1.18
CA ASP A 163 -23.13 -3.40 0.22
C ASP A 163 -24.26 -2.48 0.68
N ASP A 164 -24.16 -1.18 0.39
CA ASP A 164 -25.20 -0.20 0.76
C ASP A 164 -26.55 -0.50 0.10
N LYS A 165 -26.54 -0.98 -1.14
CA LYS A 165 -27.76 -1.43 -1.84
C LYS A 165 -28.35 -2.68 -1.18
N HIS A 166 -27.51 -3.66 -0.86
CA HIS A 166 -27.93 -4.90 -0.21
C HIS A 166 -28.57 -4.60 1.16
N ALA A 167 -27.91 -3.79 1.98
CA ALA A 167 -28.44 -3.37 3.28
C ALA A 167 -29.80 -2.66 3.17
N LYS A 168 -29.97 -1.77 2.19
CA LYS A 168 -31.26 -1.08 1.95
C LYS A 168 -32.35 -2.04 1.48
N SER A 169 -32.00 -3.03 0.66
CA SER A 169 -32.95 -4.06 0.18
C SER A 169 -33.40 -4.97 1.34
N CYS A 170 -32.45 -5.40 2.18
CA CYS A 170 -32.73 -6.18 3.39
C CYS A 170 -33.67 -5.46 4.36
N ASN A 171 -33.42 -4.20 4.66
CA ASN A 171 -34.29 -3.41 5.52
C ASN A 171 -35.72 -3.29 4.97
N ARG A 172 -35.89 -3.12 3.67
CA ARG A 172 -37.22 -3.08 3.04
C ARG A 172 -37.96 -4.41 3.16
N LEU A 173 -37.27 -5.55 3.02
CA LEU A 173 -37.83 -6.89 3.17
C LEU A 173 -38.26 -7.15 4.63
N PHE A 174 -37.40 -6.77 5.60
CA PHE A 174 -37.72 -6.90 7.02
C PHE A 174 -39.02 -6.18 7.40
N PHE A 175 -39.20 -4.93 6.94
CA PHE A 175 -40.44 -4.17 7.19
C PHE A 175 -41.65 -4.69 6.43
N ARG A 176 -41.49 -5.49 5.39
CA ARG A 176 -42.59 -5.98 4.56
C ARG A 176 -43.06 -7.40 4.89
N VAL A 177 -42.19 -8.29 5.34
CA VAL A 177 -42.44 -9.75 5.50
C VAL A 177 -41.87 -10.34 6.78
N GLY A 178 -41.20 -9.59 7.65
CA GLY A 178 -40.60 -10.09 8.88
C GLY A 178 -39.45 -11.10 8.66
N ALA A 179 -38.84 -11.13 7.44
CA ALA A 179 -37.79 -12.07 7.10
C ALA A 179 -36.42 -11.50 7.46
N PHE A 180 -35.60 -12.31 8.13
CA PHE A 180 -34.20 -11.98 8.38
C PHE A 180 -33.38 -12.19 7.10
N CYS A 181 -32.53 -11.22 6.74
CA CYS A 181 -31.46 -11.43 5.78
C CYS A 181 -30.24 -12.03 6.49
N LEU A 182 -29.85 -13.22 6.09
CA LEU A 182 -28.61 -13.87 6.47
C LEU A 182 -27.46 -13.39 5.56
#